data_e9fd5b75133aa137924cf8454069a973
#
_entry.id   e9fd5b75133aa137924cf8454069a973
#
_cell.length_a   1.000
_cell.length_b   1.000
_cell.length_c   1.000
_cell.angle_alpha   90.00
_cell.angle_beta   90.00
_cell.angle_gamma   90.00
#
_symmetry.space_group_name_H-M   'P 1'
#
loop_
_entity.id
_entity.type
_entity.pdbx_description
1 polymer ?
#
loop_
_entity_poly.entity_id
_entity_poly.type
_entity_poly.pdbx_seq_one_letter_code
_entity_poly.pdbx_strand_id
1 'polypeptide(L)'
;MNENKSKFLNFIKNRFNINSKNGLYLTIGFILVSIFTYIFFNFIEGLFGNDETLAATDLNLLNRIQDLRTPFLNKFMLLVTYLGNWQTILIMSIIIIFIFAIFKKWKFIIALSISSIFGEVFVYTAKNIIKRQGPPLRFLLLLEKDFSFPSGHSFISIAFYGLLFYFIFDFAKSKFIKILSIFAGCSVVFLISFSRIYLGVHWPSDVFASLASGIVLITIIITFLKIDSKFGLIKATQKQK
;
A
#
# COMPACT_ATOMS: atom_id res chain seq x y z
N MET A 1 11.75 14.82 38.69
CA MET A 1 10.76 14.30 37.72
C MET A 1 10.40 15.29 36.58
N ASN A 2 10.64 16.60 36.74
CA ASN A 2 10.27 17.63 35.74
C ASN A 2 11.29 17.84 34.58
N GLU A 3 12.59 17.64 34.81
CA GLU A 3 13.61 17.97 33.80
C GLU A 3 13.63 16.99 32.61
N ASN A 4 13.44 15.69 32.86
CA ASN A 4 13.36 14.69 31.80
C ASN A 4 12.09 14.85 30.96
N LYS A 5 10.97 15.24 31.56
CA LYS A 5 9.72 15.55 30.87
C LYS A 5 9.85 16.77 29.96
N SER A 6 10.54 17.81 30.44
CA SER A 6 10.83 19.04 29.69
C SER A 6 11.75 18.75 28.49
N LYS A 7 12.82 17.98 28.69
CA LYS A 7 13.73 17.53 27.60
C LYS A 7 13.00 16.72 26.54
N PHE A 8 12.13 15.78 26.95
CA PHE A 8 11.32 14.98 26.04
C PHE A 8 10.32 15.82 25.25
N LEU A 9 9.60 16.74 25.91
CA LEU A 9 8.65 17.65 25.24
C LEU A 9 9.35 18.56 24.24
N ASN A 10 10.52 19.11 24.58
CA ASN A 10 11.32 19.93 23.67
C ASN A 10 11.85 19.11 22.48
N PHE A 11 12.23 17.87 22.69
CA PHE A 11 12.62 16.95 21.62
C PHE A 11 11.48 16.73 20.63
N ILE A 12 10.27 16.41 21.12
CA ILE A 12 9.07 16.23 20.27
C ILE A 12 8.74 17.52 19.53
N LYS A 13 8.64 18.66 20.23
CA LYS A 13 8.33 19.96 19.63
C LYS A 13 9.29 20.32 18.50
N ASN A 14 10.58 20.06 18.67
CA ASN A 14 11.58 20.33 17.64
C ASN A 14 11.48 19.37 16.45
N ARG A 15 11.11 18.09 16.68
CA ARG A 15 10.95 17.08 15.63
C ARG A 15 9.71 17.30 14.77
N PHE A 16 8.58 17.70 15.39
CA PHE A 16 7.30 17.94 14.71
C PHE A 16 7.06 19.43 14.39
N ASN A 17 8.13 20.23 14.37
CA ASN A 17 8.03 21.64 13.97
C ASN A 17 7.69 21.73 12.47
N ILE A 18 6.44 22.08 12.16
CA ILE A 18 5.90 22.20 10.80
C ILE A 18 6.60 23.27 9.95
N ASN A 19 7.27 24.24 10.58
CA ASN A 19 8.09 25.23 9.87
C ASN A 19 9.39 24.63 9.32
N SER A 20 9.78 23.45 9.78
CA SER A 20 10.90 22.68 9.20
C SER A 20 10.38 21.66 8.19
N LYS A 21 11.07 21.49 7.05
CA LYS A 21 10.67 20.47 6.04
C LYS A 21 10.56 19.08 6.64
N ASN A 22 11.45 18.69 7.54
CA ASN A 22 11.42 17.37 8.17
C ASN A 22 10.27 17.23 9.16
N GLY A 23 10.00 18.27 9.95
CA GLY A 23 8.87 18.28 10.86
C GLY A 23 7.54 18.23 10.13
N LEU A 24 7.44 18.91 8.98
CA LEU A 24 6.25 18.85 8.14
C LEU A 24 6.03 17.42 7.61
N TYR A 25 7.07 16.74 7.08
CA TYR A 25 6.94 15.35 6.61
C TYR A 25 6.57 14.39 7.74
N LEU A 26 7.17 14.56 8.93
CA LEU A 26 6.83 13.75 10.10
C LEU A 26 5.38 13.97 10.54
N THR A 27 4.92 15.21 10.58
CA THR A 27 3.56 15.56 11.01
C THR A 27 2.53 15.01 10.02
N ILE A 28 2.72 15.25 8.71
CA ILE A 28 1.83 14.71 7.68
C ILE A 28 1.85 13.18 7.70
N GLY A 29 3.04 12.58 7.76
CA GLY A 29 3.18 11.13 7.83
C GLY A 29 2.47 10.54 9.05
N PHE A 30 2.61 11.13 10.23
CA PHE A 30 1.93 10.69 11.44
C PHE A 30 0.40 10.79 11.32
N ILE A 31 -0.11 11.90 10.80
CA ILE A 31 -1.56 12.09 10.59
C ILE A 31 -2.09 11.03 9.61
N LEU A 32 -1.44 10.83 8.47
CA LEU A 32 -1.87 9.84 7.48
C LEU A 32 -1.84 8.41 8.06
N VAL A 33 -0.74 8.05 8.72
CA VAL A 33 -0.64 6.74 9.39
C VAL A 33 -1.77 6.56 10.40
N SER A 34 -2.04 7.56 11.23
CA SER A 34 -3.12 7.47 12.24
C SER A 34 -4.50 7.29 11.61
N ILE A 35 -4.82 8.09 10.57
CA ILE A 35 -6.12 8.02 9.87
C ILE A 35 -6.30 6.64 9.22
N PHE A 36 -5.32 6.19 8.43
CA PHE A 36 -5.47 4.93 7.68
C PHE A 36 -5.37 3.69 8.58
N THR A 37 -4.61 3.77 9.67
CA THR A 37 -4.62 2.73 10.72
C THR A 37 -5.99 2.65 11.38
N TYR A 38 -6.61 3.78 11.73
CA TYR A 38 -7.96 3.82 12.26
C TYR A 38 -8.98 3.21 11.30
N ILE A 39 -8.93 3.59 10.01
CA ILE A 39 -9.80 3.01 8.97
C ILE A 39 -9.62 1.49 8.88
N PHE A 40 -8.38 1.00 8.87
CA PHE A 40 -8.09 -0.43 8.80
C PHE A 40 -8.66 -1.19 10.00
N PHE A 41 -8.47 -0.67 11.21
CA PHE A 41 -9.01 -1.32 12.42
C PHE A 41 -10.54 -1.29 12.50
N ASN A 42 -11.21 -0.26 11.97
CA ASN A 42 -12.67 -0.25 11.86
C ASN A 42 -13.20 -1.39 10.97
N PHE A 43 -12.52 -1.70 9.85
CA PHE A 43 -12.89 -2.88 9.06
C PHE A 43 -12.69 -4.17 9.83
N ILE A 44 -11.60 -4.30 10.57
CA ILE A 44 -11.35 -5.50 11.42
C ILE A 44 -12.44 -5.62 12.50
N GLU A 45 -12.76 -4.54 13.19
CA GLU A 45 -13.80 -4.53 14.22
C GLU A 45 -15.16 -4.95 13.64
N GLY A 46 -15.56 -4.39 12.48
CA GLY A 46 -16.78 -4.78 11.80
C GLY A 46 -16.81 -6.26 11.40
N LEU A 47 -15.67 -6.83 11.01
CA LEU A 47 -15.59 -8.26 10.68
C LEU A 47 -15.75 -9.17 11.92
N PHE A 48 -15.08 -8.84 13.03
CA PHE A 48 -15.19 -9.63 14.28
C PHE A 48 -16.50 -9.39 15.02
N GLY A 49 -17.09 -8.19 14.89
CA GLY A 49 -18.38 -7.84 15.47
C GLY A 49 -19.59 -8.39 14.71
N ASN A 50 -19.38 -9.09 13.58
CA ASN A 50 -20.44 -9.54 12.67
C ASN A 50 -21.39 -8.39 12.27
N ASP A 51 -20.82 -7.25 11.88
CA ASP A 51 -21.58 -6.06 11.50
C ASP A 51 -22.42 -6.33 10.24
N GLU A 52 -23.74 -6.42 10.44
CA GLU A 52 -24.70 -6.67 9.36
C GLU A 52 -24.72 -5.55 8.32
N THR A 53 -24.43 -4.31 8.73
CA THR A 53 -24.32 -3.16 7.80
C THR A 53 -23.12 -3.29 6.89
N LEU A 54 -21.99 -3.73 7.41
CA LEU A 54 -20.79 -3.99 6.61
C LEU A 54 -21.05 -5.13 5.61
N ALA A 55 -21.65 -6.24 6.07
CA ALA A 55 -21.98 -7.39 5.23
C ALA A 55 -23.00 -7.03 4.11
N ALA A 56 -24.05 -6.27 4.45
CA ALA A 56 -25.03 -5.80 3.49
C ALA A 56 -24.40 -4.81 2.47
N THR A 57 -23.52 -3.93 2.91
CA THR A 57 -22.79 -2.99 2.04
C THR A 57 -21.88 -3.73 1.07
N ASP A 58 -21.11 -4.70 1.55
CA ASP A 58 -20.27 -5.57 0.73
C ASP A 58 -21.07 -6.29 -0.34
N LEU A 59 -22.19 -6.89 0.04
CA LEU A 59 -23.04 -7.61 -0.90
C LEU A 59 -23.69 -6.68 -1.95
N ASN A 60 -24.18 -5.52 -1.53
CA ASN A 60 -24.80 -4.53 -2.41
C ASN A 60 -23.79 -3.98 -3.44
N LEU A 61 -22.59 -3.62 -2.99
CA LEU A 61 -21.53 -3.13 -3.90
C LEU A 61 -21.08 -4.22 -4.85
N LEU A 62 -20.93 -5.46 -4.35
CA LEU A 62 -20.54 -6.59 -5.18
C LEU A 62 -21.61 -6.84 -6.27
N ASN A 63 -22.90 -6.88 -5.94
CA ASN A 63 -23.97 -7.04 -6.92
C ASN A 63 -23.91 -5.97 -7.99
N ARG A 64 -23.85 -4.68 -7.61
CA ARG A 64 -23.77 -3.56 -8.56
C ARG A 64 -22.56 -3.66 -9.50
N ILE A 65 -21.43 -4.12 -9.02
CA ILE A 65 -20.24 -4.30 -9.83
C ILE A 65 -20.39 -5.49 -10.79
N GLN A 66 -21.11 -6.55 -10.38
CA GLN A 66 -21.44 -7.67 -11.26
C GLN A 66 -22.30 -7.25 -12.46
N ASP A 67 -23.21 -6.28 -12.27
CA ASP A 67 -24.06 -5.74 -13.34
C ASP A 67 -23.27 -5.05 -14.46
N LEU A 68 -22.02 -4.65 -14.18
CA LEU A 68 -21.11 -4.07 -15.18
C LEU A 68 -20.43 -5.11 -16.07
N ARG A 69 -20.65 -6.40 -15.86
CA ARG A 69 -19.93 -7.47 -16.55
C ARG A 69 -20.30 -7.54 -18.03
N THR A 70 -19.26 -7.50 -18.84
CA THR A 70 -19.33 -7.75 -20.29
C THR A 70 -18.18 -8.68 -20.70
N PRO A 71 -18.26 -9.42 -21.81
CA PRO A 71 -17.18 -10.27 -22.28
C PRO A 71 -15.84 -9.54 -22.47
N PHE A 72 -15.90 -8.29 -22.94
CA PHE A 72 -14.71 -7.46 -23.11
C PHE A 72 -14.11 -7.06 -21.74
N LEU A 73 -14.94 -6.56 -20.84
CA LEU A 73 -14.48 -6.10 -19.52
C LEU A 73 -13.99 -7.27 -18.66
N ASN A 74 -14.59 -8.45 -18.79
CA ASN A 74 -14.11 -9.67 -18.13
C ASN A 74 -12.67 -10.01 -18.53
N LYS A 75 -12.36 -10.01 -19.84
CA LYS A 75 -11.00 -10.25 -20.34
C LYS A 75 -10.03 -9.15 -19.89
N PHE A 76 -10.47 -7.90 -19.95
CA PHE A 76 -9.66 -6.76 -19.52
C PHE A 76 -9.30 -6.86 -18.03
N MET A 77 -10.27 -7.15 -17.16
CA MET A 77 -10.03 -7.27 -15.72
C MET A 77 -9.19 -8.50 -15.35
N LEU A 78 -9.31 -9.58 -16.11
CA LEU A 78 -8.40 -10.73 -16.00
C LEU A 78 -6.96 -10.36 -16.37
N LEU A 79 -6.74 -9.55 -17.40
CA LEU A 79 -5.39 -9.05 -17.73
C LEU A 79 -4.85 -8.10 -16.67
N VAL A 80 -5.68 -7.17 -16.20
CA VAL A 80 -5.30 -6.19 -15.18
C VAL A 80 -4.88 -6.88 -13.87
N THR A 81 -5.62 -7.91 -13.44
CA THR A 81 -5.30 -8.59 -12.18
C THR A 81 -3.91 -9.24 -12.19
N TYR A 82 -3.40 -9.68 -13.37
CA TYR A 82 -2.05 -10.24 -13.47
C TYR A 82 -0.95 -9.26 -13.05
N LEU A 83 -1.17 -7.95 -13.18
CA LEU A 83 -0.23 -6.94 -12.69
C LEU A 83 -0.04 -6.99 -11.17
N GLY A 84 -1.06 -7.46 -10.43
CA GLY A 84 -1.01 -7.64 -8.98
C GLY A 84 -0.54 -9.03 -8.52
N ASN A 85 -0.26 -9.96 -9.43
CA ASN A 85 0.20 -11.30 -9.08
C ASN A 85 1.63 -11.24 -8.51
N TRP A 86 1.92 -12.10 -7.54
CA TRP A 86 3.24 -12.14 -6.89
C TRP A 86 4.38 -12.43 -7.89
N GLN A 87 4.13 -13.25 -8.93
CA GLN A 87 5.12 -13.54 -9.98
C GLN A 87 5.48 -12.27 -10.76
N THR A 88 4.47 -11.49 -11.17
CA THR A 88 4.68 -10.23 -11.89
C THR A 88 5.44 -9.23 -11.04
N ILE A 89 5.03 -9.07 -9.78
CA ILE A 89 5.70 -8.17 -8.82
C ILE A 89 7.15 -8.61 -8.58
N LEU A 90 7.41 -9.91 -8.44
CA LEU A 90 8.77 -10.44 -8.26
C LEU A 90 9.66 -10.10 -9.46
N ILE A 91 9.20 -10.40 -10.69
CA ILE A 91 9.95 -10.11 -11.92
C ILE A 91 10.23 -8.62 -12.03
N MET A 92 9.21 -7.78 -11.84
CA MET A 92 9.36 -6.33 -11.90
C MET A 92 10.30 -5.81 -10.80
N SER A 93 10.22 -6.36 -9.58
CA SER A 93 11.12 -6.01 -8.49
C SER A 93 12.57 -6.32 -8.83
N ILE A 94 12.86 -7.50 -9.39
CA ILE A 94 14.22 -7.88 -9.81
C ILE A 94 14.76 -6.90 -10.85
N ILE A 95 13.96 -6.57 -11.87
CA ILE A 95 14.36 -5.63 -12.93
C ILE A 95 14.65 -4.24 -12.34
N ILE A 96 13.77 -3.72 -11.48
CA ILE A 96 13.92 -2.39 -10.90
C ILE A 96 15.11 -2.34 -9.93
N ILE A 97 15.31 -3.39 -9.12
CA ILE A 97 16.46 -3.51 -8.22
C ILE A 97 17.75 -3.52 -9.04
N PHE A 98 17.81 -4.25 -10.14
CA PHE A 98 18.97 -4.28 -11.03
C PHE A 98 19.26 -2.91 -11.62
N ILE A 99 18.24 -2.19 -12.12
CA ILE A 99 18.38 -0.81 -12.61
C ILE A 99 18.92 0.11 -11.50
N PHE A 100 18.33 0.06 -10.30
CA PHE A 100 18.78 0.89 -9.18
C PHE A 100 20.20 0.55 -8.70
N ALA A 101 20.62 -0.73 -8.81
CA ALA A 101 21.98 -1.14 -8.49
C ALA A 101 23.01 -0.53 -9.45
N ILE A 102 22.73 -0.52 -10.77
CA ILE A 102 23.58 0.13 -11.79
C ILE A 102 23.77 1.62 -11.43
N PHE A 103 22.69 2.30 -11.05
CA PHE A 103 22.73 3.72 -10.67
C PHE A 103 23.13 3.96 -9.21
N LYS A 104 23.53 2.91 -8.45
CA LYS A 104 23.94 2.96 -7.03
C LYS A 104 22.90 3.62 -6.12
N LYS A 105 21.63 3.41 -6.41
CA LYS A 105 20.49 3.98 -5.67
C LYS A 105 20.04 3.07 -4.51
N TRP A 106 20.96 2.68 -3.64
CA TRP A 106 20.76 1.66 -2.60
C TRP A 106 19.57 1.89 -1.68
N LYS A 107 19.30 3.14 -1.28
CA LYS A 107 18.16 3.45 -0.40
C LYS A 107 16.80 3.09 -1.03
N PHE A 108 16.67 3.19 -2.36
CA PHE A 108 15.44 2.84 -3.07
C PHE A 108 15.32 1.32 -3.24
N ILE A 109 16.43 0.62 -3.38
CA ILE A 109 16.47 -0.85 -3.36
C ILE A 109 15.98 -1.35 -2.01
N ILE A 110 16.54 -0.83 -0.91
CA ILE A 110 16.16 -1.21 0.45
C ILE A 110 14.66 -0.92 0.69
N ALA A 111 14.19 0.27 0.30
CA ALA A 111 12.79 0.65 0.46
C ALA A 111 11.84 -0.29 -0.31
N LEU A 112 12.16 -0.61 -1.57
CA LEU A 112 11.35 -1.51 -2.39
C LEU A 112 11.36 -2.93 -1.83
N SER A 113 12.52 -3.44 -1.41
CA SER A 113 12.65 -4.78 -0.82
C SER A 113 11.88 -4.90 0.49
N ILE A 114 12.01 -3.91 1.39
CA ILE A 114 11.24 -3.88 2.64
C ILE A 114 9.74 -3.84 2.35
N SER A 115 9.30 -2.97 1.41
CA SER A 115 7.89 -2.85 1.05
C SER A 115 7.30 -4.16 0.55
N SER A 116 8.01 -4.84 -0.35
CA SER A 116 7.55 -6.09 -0.95
C SER A 116 7.55 -7.24 0.06
N ILE A 117 8.65 -7.43 0.80
CA ILE A 117 8.77 -8.53 1.77
C ILE A 117 7.79 -8.34 2.93
N PHE A 118 7.74 -7.14 3.51
CA PHE A 118 6.81 -6.85 4.60
C PHE A 118 5.36 -7.01 4.14
N GLY A 119 5.06 -6.59 2.91
CA GLY A 119 3.72 -6.72 2.34
C GLY A 119 3.25 -8.16 2.25
N GLU A 120 4.07 -9.06 1.72
CA GLU A 120 3.76 -10.48 1.65
C GLU A 120 3.58 -11.11 3.03
N VAL A 121 4.51 -10.85 3.96
CA VAL A 121 4.43 -11.36 5.34
C VAL A 121 3.18 -10.85 6.05
N PHE A 122 2.85 -9.57 5.90
CA PHE A 122 1.65 -8.97 6.50
C PHE A 122 0.37 -9.62 5.96
N VAL A 123 0.23 -9.70 4.63
CA VAL A 123 -0.97 -10.29 4.00
C VAL A 123 -1.12 -11.76 4.39
N TYR A 124 -0.04 -12.54 4.32
CA TYR A 124 -0.06 -13.95 4.70
C TYR A 124 -0.48 -14.14 6.17
N THR A 125 0.11 -13.37 7.07
CA THR A 125 -0.19 -13.44 8.51
C THR A 125 -1.63 -13.03 8.79
N ALA A 126 -2.09 -11.91 8.23
CA ALA A 126 -3.45 -11.42 8.42
C ALA A 126 -4.51 -12.41 7.89
N LYS A 127 -4.28 -13.00 6.70
CA LYS A 127 -5.17 -14.04 6.15
C LYS A 127 -5.32 -15.24 7.09
N ASN A 128 -4.22 -15.71 7.67
CA ASN A 128 -4.22 -16.87 8.57
C ASN A 128 -4.81 -16.58 9.96
N ILE A 129 -4.79 -15.32 10.40
CA ILE A 129 -5.42 -14.91 11.67
C ILE A 129 -6.92 -14.70 11.48
N ILE A 130 -7.32 -13.92 10.46
CA ILE A 130 -8.70 -13.47 10.28
C ILE A 130 -9.58 -14.54 9.62
N LYS A 131 -9.03 -15.32 8.70
CA LYS A 131 -9.65 -16.48 8.03
C LYS A 131 -11.04 -16.16 7.43
N ARG A 132 -11.23 -14.95 6.90
CA ARG A 132 -12.47 -14.55 6.26
C ARG A 132 -12.72 -15.34 4.99
N GLN A 133 -13.93 -15.90 4.83
CA GLN A 133 -14.35 -16.57 3.60
C GLN A 133 -14.59 -15.53 2.48
N GLY A 134 -14.24 -15.91 1.26
CA GLY A 134 -14.50 -15.09 0.08
C GLY A 134 -15.97 -15.01 -0.33
N PRO A 135 -16.30 -14.18 -1.32
CA PRO A 135 -17.63 -14.13 -1.89
C PRO A 135 -18.13 -15.48 -2.41
N PRO A 136 -19.46 -15.72 -2.43
CA PRO A 136 -20.05 -16.95 -2.94
C PRO A 136 -19.64 -17.29 -4.37
N LEU A 137 -19.56 -18.58 -4.71
CA LEU A 137 -19.12 -19.10 -6.02
C LEU A 137 -19.83 -18.46 -7.23
N ARG A 138 -21.12 -18.10 -7.06
CA ARG A 138 -21.90 -17.43 -8.13
C ARG A 138 -21.30 -16.10 -8.62
N PHE A 139 -20.45 -15.49 -7.82
CA PHE A 139 -19.79 -14.22 -8.16
C PHE A 139 -18.41 -14.41 -8.80
N LEU A 140 -17.83 -15.61 -8.72
CA LEU A 140 -16.46 -15.84 -9.13
C LEU A 140 -16.32 -15.93 -10.66
N LEU A 141 -15.44 -15.10 -11.23
CA LEU A 141 -14.89 -15.28 -12.58
C LEU A 141 -13.48 -15.87 -12.54
N LEU A 142 -12.88 -15.96 -11.36
CA LEU A 142 -11.56 -16.54 -11.12
C LEU A 142 -11.64 -17.31 -9.80
N LEU A 143 -11.14 -18.56 -9.80
CA LEU A 143 -11.11 -19.37 -8.58
C LEU A 143 -9.87 -19.00 -7.76
N GLU A 144 -10.11 -18.58 -6.52
CA GLU A 144 -9.08 -18.45 -5.48
C GLU A 144 -9.43 -19.37 -4.30
N LYS A 145 -8.41 -20.04 -3.77
CA LYS A 145 -8.58 -20.98 -2.67
C LYS A 145 -8.22 -20.37 -1.30
N ASP A 146 -7.64 -19.19 -1.32
CA ASP A 146 -7.16 -18.51 -0.12
C ASP A 146 -8.28 -17.75 0.62
N PHE A 147 -8.02 -17.43 1.89
CA PHE A 147 -8.87 -16.50 2.64
C PHE A 147 -8.93 -15.12 1.98
N SER A 148 -10.09 -14.45 2.09
CA SER A 148 -10.32 -13.21 1.35
C SER A 148 -9.72 -11.97 2.00
N PHE A 149 -9.64 -11.89 3.33
CA PHE A 149 -9.16 -10.71 4.03
C PHE A 149 -7.71 -10.85 4.51
N PRO A 150 -6.87 -9.87 4.30
CA PRO A 150 -7.02 -8.74 3.37
C PRO A 150 -6.73 -9.16 1.92
N SER A 151 -7.10 -8.31 0.94
CA SER A 151 -6.78 -8.52 -0.48
C SER A 151 -5.29 -8.34 -0.74
N GLY A 152 -4.56 -9.42 -1.03
CA GLY A 152 -3.13 -9.39 -1.32
C GLY A 152 -2.79 -8.53 -2.53
N HIS A 153 -3.54 -8.68 -3.64
CA HIS A 153 -3.35 -7.87 -4.85
C HIS A 153 -3.50 -6.37 -4.58
N SER A 154 -4.51 -5.98 -3.80
CA SER A 154 -4.75 -4.56 -3.48
C SER A 154 -3.67 -4.00 -2.57
N PHE A 155 -3.25 -4.74 -1.55
CA PHE A 155 -2.16 -4.34 -0.66
C PHE A 155 -0.85 -4.17 -1.43
N ILE A 156 -0.45 -5.22 -2.18
CA ILE A 156 0.80 -5.22 -2.94
C ILE A 156 0.78 -4.18 -4.05
N SER A 157 -0.38 -3.94 -4.69
CA SER A 157 -0.46 -2.90 -5.71
C SER A 157 -0.06 -1.53 -5.18
N ILE A 158 -0.53 -1.15 -3.99
CA ILE A 158 -0.14 0.13 -3.39
C ILE A 158 1.30 0.08 -2.84
N ALA A 159 1.69 -1.02 -2.21
CA ALA A 159 3.03 -1.18 -1.64
C ALA A 159 4.13 -1.13 -2.71
N PHE A 160 3.90 -1.73 -3.89
CA PHE A 160 4.85 -1.79 -4.98
C PHE A 160 4.67 -0.62 -5.96
N TYR A 161 3.50 -0.50 -6.62
CA TYR A 161 3.30 0.53 -7.65
C TYR A 161 3.24 1.92 -7.04
N GLY A 162 2.61 2.09 -5.86
CA GLY A 162 2.59 3.36 -5.15
C GLY A 162 4.01 3.86 -4.87
N LEU A 163 4.90 2.97 -4.41
CA LEU A 163 6.30 3.30 -4.17
C LEU A 163 7.09 3.53 -5.47
N LEU A 164 6.85 2.72 -6.50
CA LEU A 164 7.50 2.88 -7.81
C LEU A 164 7.17 4.25 -8.44
N PHE A 165 5.89 4.61 -8.49
CA PHE A 165 5.47 5.90 -9.04
C PHE A 165 5.92 7.08 -8.17
N TYR A 166 6.02 6.88 -6.85
CA TYR A 166 6.66 7.86 -5.97
C TYR A 166 8.14 8.06 -6.34
N PHE A 167 8.90 7.01 -6.69
CA PHE A 167 10.28 7.17 -7.14
C PHE A 167 10.36 7.94 -8.46
N ILE A 168 9.47 7.67 -9.40
CA ILE A 168 9.38 8.44 -10.65
C ILE A 168 9.10 9.91 -10.33
N PHE A 169 8.15 10.19 -9.44
CA PHE A 169 7.84 11.53 -8.95
C PHE A 169 9.05 12.22 -8.32
N ASP A 170 9.80 11.51 -7.47
CA ASP A 170 10.95 12.08 -6.75
C ASP A 170 12.12 12.39 -7.69
N PHE A 171 12.35 11.57 -8.71
CA PHE A 171 13.41 11.77 -9.71
C PHE A 171 13.02 12.77 -10.79
N ALA A 172 11.76 12.97 -11.09
CA ALA A 172 11.30 13.84 -12.15
C ALA A 172 11.64 15.31 -11.87
N LYS A 173 12.19 16.00 -12.89
CA LYS A 173 12.41 17.46 -12.87
C LYS A 173 11.19 18.22 -13.39
N SER A 174 10.47 17.65 -14.36
CA SER A 174 9.29 18.24 -14.99
C SER A 174 8.06 18.11 -14.09
N LYS A 175 7.31 19.20 -13.93
CA LYS A 175 6.01 19.19 -13.23
C LYS A 175 5.00 18.27 -13.91
N PHE A 176 5.02 18.20 -15.25
CA PHE A 176 4.16 17.32 -16.03
C PHE A 176 4.40 15.85 -15.68
N ILE A 177 5.67 15.41 -15.66
CA ILE A 177 6.03 14.02 -15.30
C ILE A 177 5.62 13.71 -13.86
N LYS A 178 5.73 14.67 -12.93
CA LYS A 178 5.27 14.51 -11.55
C LYS A 178 3.77 14.27 -11.46
N ILE A 179 2.98 15.07 -12.14
CA ILE A 179 1.52 14.92 -12.18
C ILE A 179 1.14 13.60 -12.85
N LEU A 180 1.77 13.29 -13.98
CA LEU A 180 1.52 12.05 -14.71
C LEU A 180 1.85 10.81 -13.87
N SER A 181 2.95 10.84 -13.08
CA SER A 181 3.31 9.72 -12.20
C SER A 181 2.28 9.49 -11.09
N ILE A 182 1.74 10.55 -10.49
CA ILE A 182 0.67 10.43 -9.48
C ILE A 182 -0.57 9.79 -10.13
N PHE A 183 -1.02 10.35 -11.27
CA PHE A 183 -2.21 9.87 -11.96
C PHE A 183 -2.06 8.42 -12.40
N ALA A 184 -0.93 8.06 -13.02
CA ALA A 184 -0.65 6.70 -13.46
C ALA A 184 -0.57 5.72 -12.28
N GLY A 185 0.10 6.11 -11.18
CA GLY A 185 0.16 5.29 -9.97
C GLY A 185 -1.20 5.03 -9.35
N CYS A 186 -2.00 6.08 -9.17
CA CYS A 186 -3.37 5.95 -8.67
C CYS A 186 -4.24 5.08 -9.60
N SER A 187 -4.12 5.24 -10.93
CA SER A 187 -4.87 4.46 -11.91
C SER A 187 -4.51 2.98 -11.86
N VAL A 188 -3.23 2.63 -11.81
CA VAL A 188 -2.78 1.23 -11.73
C VAL A 188 -3.27 0.58 -10.44
N VAL A 189 -3.09 1.24 -9.29
CA VAL A 189 -3.55 0.73 -7.99
C VAL A 189 -5.08 0.56 -7.99
N PHE A 190 -5.81 1.54 -8.51
CA PHE A 190 -7.27 1.47 -8.61
C PHE A 190 -7.71 0.29 -9.51
N LEU A 191 -7.15 0.16 -10.70
CA LEU A 191 -7.53 -0.88 -11.66
C LEU A 191 -7.26 -2.29 -11.10
N ILE A 192 -6.08 -2.51 -10.51
CA ILE A 192 -5.76 -3.81 -9.89
C ILE A 192 -6.74 -4.10 -8.75
N SER A 193 -6.96 -3.13 -7.85
CA SER A 193 -7.84 -3.30 -6.69
C SER A 193 -9.30 -3.51 -7.13
N PHE A 194 -9.79 -2.73 -8.09
CA PHE A 194 -11.13 -2.87 -8.64
C PHE A 194 -11.32 -4.23 -9.34
N SER A 195 -10.29 -4.73 -10.04
CA SER A 195 -10.36 -6.04 -10.68
C SER A 195 -10.68 -7.17 -9.69
N ARG A 196 -10.26 -7.05 -8.42
CA ARG A 196 -10.50 -8.09 -7.40
C ARG A 196 -11.98 -8.17 -7.00
N ILE A 197 -12.65 -7.02 -6.89
CA ILE A 197 -14.11 -6.95 -6.63
C ILE A 197 -14.86 -7.41 -7.88
N TYR A 198 -14.47 -6.91 -9.05
CA TYR A 198 -15.08 -7.22 -10.32
C TYR A 198 -15.04 -8.72 -10.63
N LEU A 199 -13.90 -9.37 -10.40
CA LEU A 199 -13.73 -10.81 -10.59
C LEU A 199 -14.44 -11.65 -9.49
N GLY A 200 -14.96 -11.00 -8.44
CA GLY A 200 -15.74 -11.62 -7.39
C GLY A 200 -14.91 -12.41 -6.37
N VAL A 201 -13.60 -12.22 -6.32
CA VAL A 201 -12.69 -12.99 -5.45
C VAL A 201 -12.47 -12.35 -4.08
N HIS A 202 -12.78 -11.07 -3.95
CA HIS A 202 -12.70 -10.33 -2.70
C HIS A 202 -13.96 -9.50 -2.45
N TRP A 203 -14.29 -9.33 -1.19
CA TRP A 203 -15.28 -8.36 -0.77
C TRP A 203 -14.75 -6.93 -0.94
N PRO A 204 -15.62 -5.92 -1.22
CA PRO A 204 -15.21 -4.53 -1.25
C PRO A 204 -14.43 -4.09 -0.01
N SER A 205 -14.88 -4.46 1.18
CA SER A 205 -14.20 -4.14 2.45
C SER A 205 -12.79 -4.75 2.56
N ASP A 206 -12.54 -5.95 2.00
CA ASP A 206 -11.19 -6.54 1.95
C ASP A 206 -10.23 -5.65 1.16
N VAL A 207 -10.73 -5.10 0.05
CA VAL A 207 -9.97 -4.21 -0.82
C VAL A 207 -9.68 -2.87 -0.15
N PHE A 208 -10.71 -2.23 0.43
CA PHE A 208 -10.53 -0.95 1.11
C PHE A 208 -9.62 -1.04 2.32
N ALA A 209 -9.76 -2.07 3.15
CA ALA A 209 -8.85 -2.32 4.27
C ALA A 209 -7.41 -2.54 3.80
N SER A 210 -7.22 -3.26 2.67
CA SER A 210 -5.90 -3.49 2.09
C SER A 210 -5.26 -2.22 1.57
N LEU A 211 -6.04 -1.35 0.92
CA LEU A 211 -5.57 -0.04 0.48
C LEU A 211 -5.18 0.84 1.68
N ALA A 212 -6.00 0.86 2.73
CA ALA A 212 -5.70 1.63 3.94
C ALA A 212 -4.38 1.17 4.58
N SER A 213 -4.19 -0.14 4.80
CA SER A 213 -2.97 -0.68 5.38
C SER A 213 -1.75 -0.52 4.46
N GLY A 214 -1.92 -0.62 3.14
CA GLY A 214 -0.87 -0.34 2.16
C GLY A 214 -0.44 1.14 2.17
N ILE A 215 -1.39 2.09 2.31
CA ILE A 215 -1.08 3.52 2.47
C ILE A 215 -0.27 3.75 3.74
N VAL A 216 -0.60 3.09 4.85
CA VAL A 216 0.20 3.16 6.09
C VAL A 216 1.64 2.77 5.81
N LEU A 217 1.86 1.62 5.17
CA LEU A 217 3.20 1.11 4.87
C LEU A 217 4.01 2.10 4.01
N ILE A 218 3.46 2.53 2.86
CA ILE A 218 4.21 3.43 1.97
C ILE A 218 4.44 4.80 2.61
N THR A 219 3.51 5.29 3.43
CA THR A 219 3.67 6.56 4.13
C THR A 219 4.84 6.49 5.11
N ILE A 220 4.98 5.40 5.87
CA ILE A 220 6.11 5.18 6.77
C ILE A 220 7.42 5.17 5.97
N ILE A 221 7.47 4.39 4.87
CA ILE A 221 8.68 4.27 4.04
C ILE A 221 9.06 5.62 3.41
N ILE A 222 8.10 6.35 2.82
CA ILE A 222 8.34 7.64 2.18
C ILE A 222 8.81 8.68 3.22
N THR A 223 8.17 8.71 4.39
CA THR A 223 8.56 9.61 5.48
C THR A 223 10.00 9.33 5.90
N PHE A 224 10.36 8.07 6.08
CA PHE A 224 11.73 7.68 6.41
C PHE A 224 12.73 8.11 5.32
N LEU A 225 12.44 7.87 4.04
CA LEU A 225 13.29 8.27 2.92
C LEU A 225 13.52 9.78 2.85
N LYS A 226 12.50 10.58 3.17
CA LYS A 226 12.60 12.06 3.20
C LYS A 226 13.45 12.56 4.36
N ILE A 227 13.39 11.91 5.50
CA ILE A 227 14.18 12.27 6.68
C ILE A 227 15.65 11.83 6.49
N ASP A 228 15.89 10.61 6.02
CA ASP A 228 17.25 10.06 5.82
C ASP A 228 18.06 10.86 4.81
N SER A 229 17.41 11.44 3.79
CA SER A 229 18.10 12.25 2.79
C SER A 229 18.92 13.43 3.38
N LYS A 230 18.61 13.85 4.61
CA LYS A 230 19.32 14.91 5.35
C LYS A 230 20.29 14.41 6.41
N PHE A 231 19.96 13.28 7.08
CA PHE A 231 20.77 12.78 8.19
C PHE A 231 21.89 11.83 7.74
N GLY A 232 21.85 11.34 6.49
CA GLY A 232 22.90 10.49 5.94
C GLY A 232 23.11 9.18 6.69
N LEU A 233 22.08 8.69 7.39
CA LEU A 233 22.15 7.47 8.20
C LEU A 233 22.64 6.28 7.38
N ILE A 234 22.30 6.23 6.09
CA ILE A 234 22.76 5.19 5.17
C ILE A 234 24.15 5.50 4.57
N LYS A 235 24.61 6.78 4.60
CA LYS A 235 25.96 7.15 4.11
C LYS A 235 27.09 6.75 5.05
N ALA A 236 26.80 6.53 6.32
CA ALA A 236 27.82 6.16 7.31
C ALA A 236 28.47 4.78 7.03
N THR A 237 27.76 3.87 6.36
CA THR A 237 28.25 2.53 6.04
C THR A 237 29.22 2.49 4.84
N GLN A 238 29.32 3.54 4.04
CA GLN A 238 30.21 3.59 2.85
C GLN A 238 31.56 4.28 3.09
N LYS A 239 31.79 4.89 4.26
CA LYS A 239 33.07 5.55 4.60
C LYS A 239 34.06 4.65 5.36
N GLN A 240 33.73 3.38 5.62
CA GLN A 240 34.57 2.41 6.33
C GLN A 240 35.06 1.26 5.42
N LYS A 241 35.20 1.51 4.12
CA LYS A 241 35.95 0.62 3.23
C LYS A 241 36.95 1.38 2.40
#